data_9c07a49f03ac2dc52360830e89960b81
#
_entry.id   9c07a49f03ac2dc52360830e89960b81
#
_cell.length_a   1.000
_cell.length_b   1.000
_cell.length_c   1.000
_cell.angle_alpha   90.00
_cell.angle_beta   90.00
_cell.angle_gamma   90.00
#
_symmetry.space_group_name_H-M   'P 1'
#
loop_
_entity.id
_entity.type
_entity.pdbx_description
1 polymer ?
#
loop_
_entity_poly.entity_id
_entity_poly.type
_entity_poly.pdbx_seq_one_letter_code
_entity_poly.pdbx_strand_id
1 'polypeptide(L)'
;MPDSTPGGSRTHKPYRGSAFEVSFDGARCRHAAECLRGLPAVFDLSRRPWILPDAADPDDVVRVVARCPTGALRTRPITSTSETPVTPTEVNARPGGPVLLRGDLHVTAPGVDERETRAAVCSCGSTANVPYCDGSGTCADWPHPRPKDPGPGAPTS
;
A
#
# COMPACT_ATOMS: atom_id res chain seq x y z
N MET A 1 31.96 2.68 -9.93
CA MET A 1 30.87 3.41 -9.30
C MET A 1 30.17 2.47 -8.37
N PRO A 2 30.28 2.65 -7.08
CA PRO A 2 29.37 1.93 -6.23
C PRO A 2 27.96 2.45 -6.56
N ASP A 3 27.14 1.56 -7.05
CA ASP A 3 25.73 1.77 -7.17
C ASP A 3 25.21 2.00 -5.76
N SER A 4 25.10 3.25 -5.38
CA SER A 4 24.40 3.63 -4.18
C SER A 4 22.91 3.43 -4.43
N THR A 5 22.52 2.17 -4.58
CA THR A 5 21.13 1.80 -4.42
C THR A 5 20.85 2.00 -2.94
N PRO A 6 20.16 3.06 -2.55
CA PRO A 6 19.82 3.25 -1.15
C PRO A 6 18.90 2.11 -0.74
N GLY A 7 19.34 1.43 0.28
CA GLY A 7 18.59 0.56 1.14
C GLY A 7 17.64 -0.41 0.48
N GLY A 8 17.99 -1.66 0.59
CA GLY A 8 17.23 -2.83 0.31
C GLY A 8 15.87 -2.61 -0.31
N SER A 9 15.80 -2.78 -1.61
CA SER A 9 14.57 -2.94 -2.35
C SER A 9 13.73 -4.01 -1.67
N ARG A 10 12.94 -3.59 -0.71
CA ARG A 10 11.84 -4.40 -0.23
C ARG A 10 10.97 -4.58 -1.44
N THR A 11 10.86 -5.77 -1.88
CA THR A 11 10.36 -6.32 -3.11
C THR A 11 9.11 -5.63 -3.67
N HIS A 12 9.26 -4.42 -4.19
CA HIS A 12 8.27 -3.83 -5.07
C HIS A 12 8.33 -4.57 -6.40
N LYS A 13 7.41 -5.49 -6.60
CA LYS A 13 7.31 -6.20 -7.86
C LYS A 13 6.73 -5.28 -8.93
N PRO A 14 7.47 -5.03 -10.03
CA PRO A 14 6.99 -4.16 -11.11
C PRO A 14 6.04 -4.90 -12.04
N TYR A 15 5.00 -4.21 -12.48
CA TYR A 15 4.09 -4.60 -13.55
C TYR A 15 4.10 -3.49 -14.59
N ARG A 16 4.73 -3.75 -15.72
CA ARG A 16 4.95 -2.74 -16.75
C ARG A 16 3.78 -2.69 -17.72
N GLY A 17 3.30 -1.47 -17.95
CA GLY A 17 2.43 -1.11 -19.05
C GLY A 17 3.20 -0.36 -20.14
N SER A 18 2.48 0.16 -21.13
CA SER A 18 3.07 0.90 -22.25
C SER A 18 3.52 2.32 -21.84
N ALA A 19 2.78 2.98 -20.96
CA ALA A 19 3.02 4.36 -20.56
C ALA A 19 3.60 4.50 -19.15
N PHE A 20 3.37 3.52 -18.27
CA PHE A 20 3.77 3.57 -16.87
C PHE A 20 3.91 2.17 -16.29
N GLU A 21 4.48 2.11 -15.12
CA GLU A 21 4.65 0.90 -14.33
C GLU A 21 3.82 1.01 -13.05
N VAL A 22 3.14 -0.07 -12.68
CA VAL A 22 2.55 -0.23 -11.34
C VAL A 22 3.45 -1.17 -10.54
N SER A 23 3.90 -0.74 -9.39
CA SER A 23 4.68 -1.58 -8.49
C SER A 23 3.85 -2.00 -7.28
N PHE A 24 4.09 -3.21 -6.80
CA PHE A 24 3.38 -3.80 -5.67
C PHE A 24 4.36 -4.36 -4.63
N ASP A 25 4.19 -3.93 -3.39
CA ASP A 25 4.90 -4.46 -2.21
C ASP A 25 3.93 -5.25 -1.34
N GLY A 26 4.03 -6.57 -1.40
CA GLY A 26 3.15 -7.47 -0.64
C GLY A 26 3.33 -7.37 0.88
N ALA A 27 4.52 -6.97 1.34
CA ALA A 27 4.80 -6.80 2.77
C ALA A 27 4.09 -5.59 3.38
N ARG A 28 3.71 -4.62 2.55
CA ARG A 28 2.98 -3.41 2.96
C ARG A 28 1.48 -3.50 2.72
N CYS A 29 1.03 -4.46 1.93
CA CYS A 29 -0.38 -4.63 1.61
C CYS A 29 -1.16 -5.09 2.84
N ARG A 30 -2.21 -4.32 3.20
CA ARG A 30 -3.12 -4.63 4.29
C ARG A 30 -4.51 -5.07 3.79
N HIS A 31 -4.61 -5.39 2.50
CA HIS A 31 -5.84 -5.87 1.87
C HIS A 31 -7.04 -4.92 2.03
N ALA A 32 -6.78 -3.61 1.92
CA ALA A 32 -7.86 -2.61 1.90
C ALA A 32 -8.81 -2.78 0.70
N ALA A 33 -8.35 -3.50 -0.32
CA ALA A 33 -9.10 -3.86 -1.52
C ALA A 33 -9.59 -2.67 -2.36
N GLU A 34 -9.06 -1.47 -2.15
CA GLU A 34 -9.40 -0.30 -2.95
C GLU A 34 -9.08 -0.49 -4.45
N CYS A 35 -7.96 -1.18 -4.74
CA CYS A 35 -7.57 -1.51 -6.10
C CYS A 35 -8.57 -2.46 -6.77
N LEU A 36 -8.96 -3.53 -6.08
CA LEU A 36 -9.87 -4.56 -6.62
C LEU A 36 -11.27 -3.99 -6.86
N ARG A 37 -11.77 -3.16 -5.95
CA ARG A 37 -13.09 -2.52 -6.09
C ARG A 37 -13.08 -1.39 -7.10
N GLY A 38 -11.99 -0.63 -7.14
CA GLY A 38 -11.90 0.56 -7.98
C GLY A 38 -11.69 0.29 -9.46
N LEU A 39 -10.93 -0.75 -9.79
CA LEU A 39 -10.56 -1.02 -11.18
C LEU A 39 -10.31 -2.52 -11.43
N PRO A 40 -11.38 -3.34 -11.42
CA PRO A 40 -11.25 -4.80 -11.55
C PRO A 40 -10.69 -5.26 -12.90
N ALA A 41 -10.73 -4.44 -13.94
CA ALA A 41 -10.11 -4.75 -15.23
C ALA A 41 -8.58 -4.80 -15.13
N VAL A 42 -7.99 -3.96 -14.27
CA VAL A 42 -6.54 -3.89 -14.05
C VAL A 42 -6.11 -4.84 -12.94
N PHE A 43 -6.84 -4.88 -11.83
CA PHE A 43 -6.50 -5.62 -10.61
C PHE A 43 -7.43 -6.82 -10.43
N ASP A 44 -6.92 -8.02 -10.70
CA ASP A 44 -7.70 -9.26 -10.63
C ASP A 44 -6.85 -10.40 -10.07
N LEU A 45 -7.17 -10.83 -8.86
CA LEU A 45 -6.43 -11.89 -8.15
C LEU A 45 -6.62 -13.27 -8.75
N SER A 46 -7.64 -13.48 -9.60
CA SER A 46 -7.89 -14.76 -10.29
C SER A 46 -6.98 -14.99 -11.47
N ARG A 47 -6.24 -13.97 -11.88
CA ARG A 47 -5.42 -13.97 -13.10
C ARG A 47 -3.92 -13.86 -12.76
N ARG A 48 -3.06 -14.26 -13.71
CA ARG A 48 -1.60 -14.04 -13.63
C ARG A 48 -1.08 -13.45 -14.95
N PRO A 49 -0.41 -12.32 -14.94
CA PRO A 49 -0.20 -11.43 -13.78
C PRO A 49 -1.53 -10.82 -13.29
N TRP A 50 -1.64 -10.57 -11.99
CA TRP A 50 -2.87 -10.05 -11.40
C TRP A 50 -3.05 -8.54 -11.59
N ILE A 51 -2.01 -7.84 -12.01
CA ILE A 51 -2.03 -6.42 -12.38
C ILE A 51 -1.72 -6.30 -13.87
N LEU A 52 -2.64 -5.71 -14.63
CA LEU A 52 -2.47 -5.38 -16.05
C LEU A 52 -2.63 -3.86 -16.23
N PRO A 53 -1.53 -3.08 -16.20
CA PRO A 53 -1.62 -1.61 -16.25
C PRO A 53 -2.34 -1.08 -17.50
N ASP A 54 -2.20 -1.75 -18.63
CA ASP A 54 -2.79 -1.31 -19.90
C ASP A 54 -4.26 -1.70 -20.09
N ALA A 55 -4.87 -2.35 -19.10
CA ALA A 55 -6.28 -2.79 -19.18
C ALA A 55 -7.29 -1.66 -18.92
N ALA A 56 -6.84 -0.46 -18.61
CA ALA A 56 -7.68 0.71 -18.43
C ALA A 56 -6.92 2.00 -18.78
N ASP A 57 -7.63 3.12 -18.75
CA ASP A 57 -7.03 4.44 -18.98
C ASP A 57 -5.95 4.74 -17.91
N PRO A 58 -4.79 5.27 -18.29
CA PRO A 58 -3.71 5.59 -17.37
C PRO A 58 -4.14 6.45 -16.17
N ASP A 59 -4.97 7.47 -16.42
CA ASP A 59 -5.44 8.36 -15.36
C ASP A 59 -6.32 7.63 -14.34
N ASP A 60 -7.12 6.67 -14.79
CA ASP A 60 -7.93 5.83 -13.89
C ASP A 60 -7.06 4.93 -13.04
N VAL A 61 -6.01 4.34 -13.62
CA VAL A 61 -5.07 3.51 -12.88
C VAL A 61 -4.34 4.32 -11.81
N VAL A 62 -3.80 5.49 -12.17
CA VAL A 62 -3.14 6.40 -11.23
C VAL A 62 -4.07 6.79 -10.09
N ARG A 63 -5.32 7.14 -10.41
CA ARG A 63 -6.33 7.52 -9.41
C ARG A 63 -6.64 6.39 -8.43
N VAL A 64 -6.79 5.17 -8.92
CA VAL A 64 -7.10 4.02 -8.07
C VAL A 64 -5.90 3.60 -7.23
N VAL A 65 -4.71 3.57 -7.81
CA VAL A 65 -3.46 3.29 -7.08
C VAL A 65 -3.24 4.29 -5.95
N ALA A 66 -3.55 5.58 -6.18
CA ALA A 66 -3.43 6.62 -5.16
C ALA A 66 -4.36 6.40 -3.94
N ARG A 67 -5.38 5.57 -4.06
CA ARG A 67 -6.26 5.20 -2.94
C ARG A 67 -5.67 4.12 -2.03
N CYS A 68 -4.59 3.44 -2.46
CA CYS A 68 -3.94 2.45 -1.60
C CYS A 68 -3.41 3.13 -0.33
N PRO A 69 -3.96 2.83 0.85
CA PRO A 69 -3.66 3.60 2.06
C PRO A 69 -2.27 3.33 2.62
N THR A 70 -1.67 2.21 2.26
CA THR A 70 -0.37 1.77 2.79
C THR A 70 0.80 2.14 1.89
N GLY A 71 0.54 2.58 0.64
CA GLY A 71 1.58 2.75 -0.36
C GLY A 71 2.15 1.43 -0.87
N ALA A 72 1.46 0.31 -0.66
CA ALA A 72 1.84 -0.99 -1.23
C ALA A 72 1.79 -0.97 -2.77
N LEU A 73 0.87 -0.22 -3.35
CA LEU A 73 0.79 0.06 -4.78
C LEU A 73 1.32 1.46 -5.06
N ARG A 74 2.11 1.59 -6.11
CA ARG A 74 2.62 2.86 -6.63
C ARG A 74 2.58 2.87 -8.15
N THR A 75 2.43 4.04 -8.73
CA THR A 75 2.62 4.27 -10.16
C THR A 75 3.92 4.99 -10.41
N ARG A 76 4.62 4.58 -11.45
CA ARG A 76 5.80 5.28 -11.95
C ARG A 76 5.65 5.46 -13.46
N PRO A 77 5.57 6.69 -13.95
CA PRO A 77 5.63 6.95 -15.38
C PRO A 77 6.98 6.46 -15.96
N ILE A 78 6.94 5.88 -17.13
CA ILE A 78 8.18 5.38 -17.79
C ILE A 78 9.10 6.53 -18.16
N THR A 79 8.54 7.71 -18.41
CA THR A 79 9.27 8.86 -18.92
C THR A 79 9.39 10.05 -17.98
N SER A 80 8.86 9.99 -16.77
CA SER A 80 8.88 11.12 -15.83
C SER A 80 8.87 10.69 -14.36
N THR A 81 8.92 11.68 -13.47
CA THR A 81 9.03 11.50 -12.04
C THR A 81 7.76 10.93 -11.37
N SER A 82 7.99 10.34 -10.23
CA SER A 82 7.07 9.72 -9.26
C SER A 82 5.73 10.43 -9.05
N GLU A 83 4.81 9.73 -8.40
CA GLU A 83 3.53 10.28 -7.94
C GLU A 83 3.69 11.64 -7.26
N THR A 84 2.76 12.56 -7.54
CA THR A 84 2.73 13.87 -6.88
C THR A 84 2.16 13.72 -5.47
N PRO A 85 2.88 14.14 -4.44
CA PRO A 85 2.36 14.11 -3.08
C PRO A 85 1.22 15.11 -2.90
N VAL A 86 0.27 14.78 -2.02
CA VAL A 86 -0.78 15.72 -1.62
C VAL A 86 -0.21 16.77 -0.69
N THR A 87 -0.77 17.98 -0.75
CA THR A 87 -0.43 19.09 0.16
C THR A 87 -1.72 19.69 0.73
N PRO A 88 -1.76 19.97 2.03
CA PRO A 88 -0.73 19.71 3.05
C PRO A 88 -0.53 18.21 3.32
N THR A 89 0.55 17.84 3.99
CA THR A 89 0.75 16.48 4.49
C THR A 89 -0.33 16.14 5.51
N GLU A 90 -1.00 15.03 5.30
CA GLU A 90 -2.08 14.53 6.16
C GLU A 90 -1.56 13.42 7.07
N VAL A 91 -1.92 13.50 8.35
CA VAL A 91 -1.64 12.47 9.35
C VAL A 91 -2.96 12.02 9.96
N ASN A 92 -3.28 10.75 9.85
CA ASN A 92 -4.50 10.16 10.38
C ASN A 92 -4.16 9.03 11.35
N ALA A 93 -4.29 9.31 12.64
CA ALA A 93 -4.10 8.33 13.70
C ALA A 93 -5.47 7.76 14.11
N ARG A 94 -5.59 6.44 14.16
CA ARG A 94 -6.82 5.74 14.51
C ARG A 94 -6.59 4.78 15.68
N PRO A 95 -7.48 4.73 16.65
CA PRO A 95 -7.44 3.68 17.66
C PRO A 95 -7.52 2.29 17.00
N GLY A 96 -6.65 1.36 17.40
CA GLY A 96 -6.63 0.00 16.87
C GLY A 96 -6.14 -0.13 15.42
N GLY A 97 -5.46 0.87 14.88
CA GLY A 97 -4.91 0.85 13.54
C GLY A 97 -3.58 1.56 13.43
N PRO A 98 -2.92 1.45 12.26
CA PRO A 98 -1.68 2.19 12.01
C PRO A 98 -1.93 3.70 11.91
N VAL A 99 -0.88 4.48 11.98
CA VAL A 99 -0.91 5.90 11.61
C VAL A 99 -0.78 5.99 10.09
N LEU A 100 -1.78 6.57 9.44
CA LEU A 100 -1.80 6.80 8.00
C LEU A 100 -1.23 8.16 7.66
N LEU A 101 -0.27 8.19 6.75
CA LEU A 101 0.40 9.40 6.28
C LEU A 101 0.17 9.56 4.78
N ARG A 102 -0.13 10.77 4.35
CA ARG A 102 -0.19 11.18 2.93
C ARG A 102 0.51 12.52 2.76
N GLY A 103 1.42 12.61 1.81
CA GLY A 103 2.14 13.85 1.56
C GLY A 103 3.51 13.60 0.95
N ASP A 104 4.39 14.59 1.04
CA ASP A 104 5.81 14.42 0.73
C ASP A 104 6.51 13.89 1.98
N LEU A 105 6.76 12.59 1.99
CA LEU A 105 7.25 11.88 3.16
C LEU A 105 8.69 11.43 2.95
N HIS A 106 9.50 11.64 3.96
CA HIS A 106 10.79 10.99 4.10
C HIS A 106 10.74 10.02 5.29
N VAL A 107 10.69 8.73 4.99
CA VAL A 107 10.53 7.68 5.99
C VAL A 107 11.88 7.08 6.31
N THR A 108 12.30 7.19 7.56
CA THR A 108 13.57 6.64 8.03
C THR A 108 13.37 5.70 9.21
N ALA A 109 14.06 4.58 9.19
CA ALA A 109 14.12 3.59 10.26
C ALA A 109 15.41 2.76 10.06
N PRO A 110 15.84 1.93 11.01
CA PRO A 110 16.98 1.05 10.77
C PRO A 110 16.82 0.23 9.49
N GLY A 111 17.71 0.45 8.51
CA GLY A 111 17.65 -0.17 7.18
C GLY A 111 16.59 0.37 6.24
N VAL A 112 15.93 1.48 6.57
CA VAL A 112 14.92 2.14 5.73
C VAL A 112 15.27 3.62 5.57
N ASP A 113 15.34 4.07 4.33
CA ASP A 113 15.49 5.47 3.94
C ASP A 113 14.76 5.64 2.60
N GLU A 114 13.47 6.01 2.67
CA GLU A 114 12.59 5.99 1.52
C GLU A 114 11.80 7.29 1.37
N ARG A 115 11.61 7.73 0.13
CA ARG A 115 10.68 8.81 -0.21
C ARG A 115 9.34 8.20 -0.58
N GLU A 116 8.30 8.67 0.07
CA GLU A 116 6.95 8.13 -0.02
C GLU A 116 5.92 9.22 -0.23
N THR A 117 4.83 8.88 -0.88
CA THR A 117 3.64 9.74 -0.93
C THR A 117 2.55 9.26 0.02
N ARG A 118 2.62 8.02 0.45
CA ARG A 118 1.67 7.38 1.37
C ARG A 118 2.37 6.31 2.18
N ALA A 119 2.03 6.23 3.44
CA ALA A 119 2.52 5.17 4.31
C ALA A 119 1.51 4.85 5.41
N ALA A 120 1.48 3.59 5.82
CA ALA A 120 0.81 3.14 7.04
C ALA A 120 1.89 2.71 8.03
N VAL A 121 2.12 3.50 9.05
CA VAL A 121 3.20 3.32 10.02
C VAL A 121 2.67 2.60 11.26
N CYS A 122 3.42 1.62 11.73
CA CYS A 122 3.05 0.83 12.90
C CYS A 122 2.90 1.72 14.14
N SER A 123 1.78 1.58 14.85
CA SER A 123 1.50 2.27 16.11
C SER A 123 1.61 1.39 17.34
N CYS A 124 1.60 0.05 17.17
CA CYS A 124 1.61 -0.90 18.29
C CYS A 124 2.99 -1.50 18.60
N GLY A 125 3.96 -1.29 17.74
CA GLY A 125 5.33 -1.80 17.90
C GLY A 125 5.54 -3.28 17.56
N SER A 126 4.48 -3.99 17.13
CA SER A 126 4.55 -5.46 16.88
C SER A 126 4.95 -5.81 15.44
N THR A 127 5.15 -4.82 14.57
CA THR A 127 5.47 -5.11 13.17
C THR A 127 6.84 -5.74 13.00
N ALA A 128 6.95 -6.72 12.10
CA ALA A 128 8.21 -7.24 11.61
C ALA A 128 8.74 -6.44 10.41
N ASN A 129 7.96 -5.49 9.86
CA ASN A 129 8.32 -4.68 8.70
C ASN A 129 8.51 -3.20 9.08
N VAL A 130 9.25 -2.92 10.14
CA VAL A 130 9.48 -1.55 10.66
C VAL A 130 9.91 -0.60 9.54
N PRO A 131 9.31 0.59 9.44
CA PRO A 131 8.29 1.19 10.31
C PRO A 131 6.84 0.90 9.88
N TYR A 132 6.64 0.15 8.82
CA TYR A 132 5.34 -0.05 8.20
C TYR A 132 4.48 -1.08 8.94
N CYS A 133 3.17 -0.88 8.93
CA CYS A 133 2.22 -1.81 9.50
C CYS A 133 2.15 -3.10 8.66
N ASP A 134 2.31 -4.25 9.30
CA ASP A 134 2.18 -5.58 8.67
C ASP A 134 0.96 -6.36 9.15
N GLY A 135 0.12 -5.77 9.99
CA GLY A 135 -1.07 -6.41 10.53
C GLY A 135 -0.85 -7.23 11.78
N SER A 136 0.32 -7.11 12.40
CA SER A 136 0.58 -7.73 13.70
C SER A 136 -0.01 -6.92 14.84
N GLY A 137 -0.17 -7.54 16.00
CA GLY A 137 -0.59 -6.89 17.23
C GLY A 137 -1.98 -6.25 17.15
N THR A 138 -2.14 -5.09 17.77
CA THR A 138 -3.44 -4.40 17.87
C THR A 138 -3.93 -3.81 16.55
N CYS A 139 -3.09 -3.75 15.52
CA CYS A 139 -3.46 -3.27 14.20
C CYS A 139 -4.05 -4.38 13.29
N ALA A 140 -4.21 -5.59 13.79
CA ALA A 140 -4.64 -6.75 13.00
C ALA A 140 -6.02 -6.57 12.36
N ASP A 141 -6.90 -5.80 12.99
CA ASP A 141 -8.27 -5.58 12.53
C ASP A 141 -8.42 -4.43 11.53
N TRP A 142 -7.36 -3.66 11.30
CA TRP A 142 -7.38 -2.61 10.30
C TRP A 142 -6.95 -3.17 8.93
N PRO A 143 -7.53 -2.77 7.80
CA PRO A 143 -8.63 -1.80 7.59
C PRO A 143 -10.04 -2.38 7.73
N HIS A 144 -10.15 -3.68 7.90
CA HIS A 144 -11.41 -4.40 8.02
C HIS A 144 -11.48 -5.05 9.40
N PRO A 145 -12.33 -4.56 10.29
CA PRO A 145 -12.55 -5.23 11.57
C PRO A 145 -12.92 -6.70 11.31
N ARG A 146 -12.26 -7.60 12.01
CA ARG A 146 -12.70 -8.99 12.00
C ARG A 146 -14.13 -9.06 12.51
N PRO A 147 -14.99 -9.90 11.89
CA PRO A 147 -16.26 -10.21 12.49
C PRO A 147 -16.00 -10.65 13.94
N LYS A 148 -16.64 -10.01 14.89
CA LYS A 148 -16.59 -10.51 16.27
C LYS A 148 -17.11 -11.93 16.21
N ASP A 149 -16.32 -12.89 16.68
CA ASP A 149 -16.80 -14.25 16.82
C ASP A 149 -18.12 -14.19 17.57
N PRO A 150 -19.20 -14.78 17.07
CA PRO A 150 -20.43 -14.89 17.83
C PRO A 150 -20.08 -15.65 19.12
N GLY A 151 -20.22 -14.98 20.24
CA GLY A 151 -19.99 -15.63 21.54
C GLY A 151 -20.73 -16.96 21.63
N PRO A 152 -20.29 -17.89 22.51
CA PRO A 152 -20.96 -19.18 22.65
C PRO A 152 -22.44 -18.96 22.96
N GLY A 153 -23.32 -19.37 22.03
CA GLY A 153 -24.78 -19.22 22.18
C GLY A 153 -25.47 -18.35 21.12
N ALA A 154 -24.73 -17.83 20.09
CA ALA A 154 -25.40 -17.16 18.99
C ALA A 154 -26.17 -18.17 18.13
N PRO A 155 -27.46 -17.93 17.79
CA PRO A 155 -28.20 -18.83 16.92
C PRO A 155 -27.59 -18.85 15.53
N THR A 156 -27.23 -20.03 15.06
CA THR A 156 -26.92 -20.28 13.66
C THR A 156 -28.20 -20.12 12.84
N SER A 157 -28.34 -19.09 12.07
CA SER A 157 -29.36 -18.97 11.03
C SER A 157 -28.81 -19.40 9.71
#